data_0c2e183774c6e1f7eebf71224d485d87
#
_entry.id   0c2e183774c6e1f7eebf71224d485d87
#
_cell.length_a   1.000
_cell.length_b   1.000
_cell.length_c   1.000
_cell.angle_alpha   90.00
_cell.angle_beta   90.00
_cell.angle_gamma   90.00
#
_symmetry.space_group_name_H-M   'P 1'
#
loop_
_entity.id
_entity.type
_entity.pdbx_description
1 polymer ?
#
loop_
_entity_poly.entity_id
_entity_poly.type
_entity_poly.pdbx_seq_one_letter_code
_entity_poly.pdbx_strand_id
1 'polypeptide(L)'
;TGYFGIGTQDNNSNKTNESNTVTTSSATSINLENIPEYSQSPYIEINNNKPTFTENEYTTKAFETYSDLDSLGRCGIAYANICKEIMPSENEKRGAISSVKPTGWQTAKYPGVVEGNYLYNRCHLIGYQLAGENANAKNLITGTRYMNVEGMLPFENKVDEYIDKNPKNHVLY
;
A
#
# COMPACT_ATOMS: atom_id res chain seq x y z
N THR A 1 7.95 1.91 -7.14
CA THR A 1 6.86 2.84 -7.47
C THR A 1 5.56 2.16 -7.10
N GLY A 2 4.95 2.59 -5.99
CA GLY A 2 3.64 2.08 -5.56
C GLY A 2 2.53 2.80 -6.32
N TYR A 3 1.50 2.06 -6.70
CA TYR A 3 0.28 2.59 -7.31
C TYR A 3 -0.84 2.58 -6.27
N PHE A 4 -1.51 3.70 -6.08
CA PHE A 4 -2.61 3.84 -5.14
C PHE A 4 -3.86 4.31 -5.89
N GLY A 5 -4.92 3.50 -5.87
CA GLY A 5 -6.22 3.89 -6.38
C GLY A 5 -7.25 3.84 -5.25
N ILE A 6 -8.09 4.85 -5.12
CA ILE A 6 -9.20 4.88 -4.16
C ILE A 6 -10.49 4.64 -4.93
N GLY A 7 -11.10 3.47 -4.71
CA GLY A 7 -12.42 3.15 -5.21
C GLY A 7 -13.43 3.11 -4.06
N THR A 8 -14.56 3.79 -4.19
CA THR A 8 -15.63 3.83 -3.19
C THR A 8 -16.86 3.10 -3.70
N GLN A 9 -17.51 2.33 -2.86
CA GLN A 9 -18.78 1.68 -3.18
C GLN A 9 -19.93 2.27 -2.37
N ASP A 10 -20.98 2.72 -3.06
CA ASP A 10 -22.28 2.98 -2.44
C ASP A 10 -23.09 1.68 -2.43
N ASN A 11 -23.51 1.26 -1.24
CA ASN A 11 -24.28 0.05 -1.03
C ASN A 11 -25.70 0.17 -1.63
N ASN A 12 -25.94 -0.60 -2.69
CA ASN A 12 -27.30 -1.00 -3.04
C ASN A 12 -27.31 -2.53 -3.26
N SER A 13 -28.02 -3.23 -2.38
CA SER A 13 -28.02 -4.68 -2.30
C SER A 13 -28.99 -5.32 -3.29
N ASN A 14 -28.50 -6.29 -4.08
CA ASN A 14 -29.34 -7.40 -4.52
C ASN A 14 -28.54 -8.71 -4.56
N LYS A 15 -29.06 -9.73 -3.88
CA LYS A 15 -28.48 -11.07 -3.75
C LYS A 15 -28.74 -11.90 -5.00
N THR A 16 -27.73 -12.57 -5.52
CA THR A 16 -27.86 -13.90 -6.13
C THR A 16 -26.57 -14.69 -5.90
N ASN A 17 -26.72 -15.94 -5.45
CA ASN A 17 -25.65 -16.91 -5.23
C ASN A 17 -25.20 -17.49 -6.57
N GLU A 18 -23.88 -17.48 -6.84
CA GLU A 18 -23.28 -18.43 -7.76
C GLU A 18 -21.83 -18.78 -7.41
N SER A 19 -21.46 -20.00 -7.74
CA SER A 19 -20.26 -20.76 -7.42
C SER A 19 -18.97 -20.11 -7.95
N ASN A 20 -17.95 -19.96 -7.11
CA ASN A 20 -16.67 -19.34 -7.43
C ASN A 20 -15.72 -20.30 -8.16
N THR A 21 -15.49 -20.01 -9.42
CA THR A 21 -14.25 -20.40 -10.12
C THR A 21 -13.34 -19.16 -10.10
N VAL A 22 -12.21 -19.23 -9.41
CA VAL A 22 -11.23 -18.13 -9.37
C VAL A 22 -10.56 -18.02 -10.75
N THR A 23 -11.05 -17.08 -11.55
CA THR A 23 -10.36 -16.65 -12.76
C THR A 23 -9.43 -15.51 -12.35
N THR A 24 -8.12 -15.72 -12.40
CA THR A 24 -7.11 -14.66 -12.28
C THR A 24 -7.36 -13.63 -13.39
N SER A 25 -8.01 -12.53 -13.04
CA SER A 25 -8.12 -11.39 -13.94
C SER A 25 -6.73 -10.74 -14.04
N SER A 26 -6.24 -10.59 -15.26
CA SER A 26 -4.99 -9.89 -15.53
C SER A 26 -5.14 -8.42 -15.10
N ALA A 27 -4.56 -8.08 -13.97
CA ALA A 27 -4.36 -6.69 -13.60
C ALA A 27 -3.68 -6.00 -14.80
N THR A 28 -4.26 -4.91 -15.28
CA THR A 28 -3.67 -4.11 -16.36
C THR A 28 -2.30 -3.67 -15.90
N SER A 29 -1.24 -4.29 -16.40
CA SER A 29 0.13 -3.98 -16.00
C SER A 29 0.42 -2.53 -16.37
N ILE A 30 0.84 -1.73 -15.39
CA ILE A 30 1.34 -0.39 -15.66
C ILE A 30 2.62 -0.54 -16.48
N ASN A 31 2.64 0.08 -17.66
CA ASN A 31 3.87 0.12 -18.44
C ASN A 31 4.86 1.09 -17.78
N LEU A 32 5.91 0.54 -17.18
CA LEU A 32 6.94 1.32 -16.48
C LEU A 32 7.69 2.28 -17.42
N GLU A 33 7.70 2.02 -18.72
CA GLU A 33 8.29 2.91 -19.73
C GLU A 33 7.52 4.22 -19.88
N ASN A 34 6.25 4.25 -19.49
CA ASN A 34 5.42 5.46 -19.51
C ASN A 34 5.55 6.32 -18.24
N ILE A 35 6.34 5.88 -17.25
CA ILE A 35 6.60 6.68 -16.07
C ILE A 35 7.65 7.73 -16.43
N PRO A 36 7.34 9.04 -16.31
CA PRO A 36 8.27 10.10 -16.64
C PRO A 36 9.47 10.10 -15.67
N GLU A 37 10.57 10.68 -16.12
CA GLU A 37 11.71 10.97 -15.28
C GLU A 37 11.31 11.85 -14.08
N TYR A 38 12.05 11.71 -12.98
CA TYR A 38 11.81 12.50 -11.77
C TYR A 38 11.89 14.01 -12.05
N SER A 39 10.85 14.73 -11.71
CA SER A 39 10.70 16.16 -11.95
C SER A 39 10.45 16.97 -10.67
N GLN A 40 11.05 16.58 -9.56
CA GLN A 40 10.93 17.20 -8.23
C GLN A 40 9.56 16.98 -7.54
N SER A 41 8.67 16.20 -8.14
CA SER A 41 7.43 15.76 -7.49
C SER A 41 7.64 14.42 -6.78
N PRO A 42 7.16 14.24 -5.54
CA PRO A 42 7.28 12.98 -4.81
C PRO A 42 6.44 11.85 -5.40
N TYR A 43 5.48 12.18 -6.24
CA TYR A 43 4.59 11.25 -6.95
C TYR A 43 4.12 11.84 -8.28
N ILE A 44 3.57 11.01 -9.13
CA ILE A 44 2.94 11.41 -10.39
C ILE A 44 1.55 10.81 -10.48
N GLU A 45 0.68 11.49 -11.21
CA GLU A 45 -0.61 10.95 -11.60
C GLU A 45 -0.46 10.06 -12.83
N ILE A 46 -1.05 8.87 -12.79
CA ILE A 46 -1.11 7.94 -13.91
C ILE A 46 -2.55 7.54 -14.16
N ASN A 47 -2.87 7.12 -15.39
CA ASN A 47 -4.20 6.67 -15.79
C ASN A 47 -5.32 7.67 -15.42
N ASN A 48 -5.06 8.98 -15.52
CA ASN A 48 -5.96 10.06 -15.09
C ASN A 48 -6.50 9.86 -13.66
N ASN A 49 -5.64 9.39 -12.77
CA ASN A 49 -5.95 9.09 -11.37
C ASN A 49 -7.12 8.10 -11.19
N LYS A 50 -7.28 7.18 -12.13
CA LYS A 50 -8.29 6.11 -12.05
C LYS A 50 -7.61 4.81 -11.69
N PRO A 51 -8.08 4.10 -10.62
CA PRO A 51 -7.59 2.78 -10.28
C PRO A 51 -7.93 1.77 -11.39
N THR A 52 -7.16 0.70 -11.47
CA THR A 52 -7.35 -0.38 -12.46
C THR A 52 -8.08 -1.58 -11.89
N PHE A 53 -8.69 -1.46 -10.71
CA PHE A 53 -9.51 -2.52 -10.12
C PHE A 53 -10.74 -2.80 -10.99
N THR A 54 -11.05 -4.08 -11.14
CA THR A 54 -12.24 -4.55 -11.85
C THR A 54 -13.42 -4.64 -10.90
N GLU A 55 -14.64 -4.63 -11.44
CA GLU A 55 -15.87 -4.75 -10.63
C GLU A 55 -15.89 -6.02 -9.75
N ASN A 56 -15.25 -7.10 -10.19
CA ASN A 56 -15.19 -8.35 -9.44
C ASN A 56 -14.24 -8.32 -8.24
N GLU A 57 -13.36 -7.34 -8.16
CA GLU A 57 -12.45 -7.15 -7.03
C GLU A 57 -13.09 -6.39 -5.88
N TYR A 58 -14.16 -5.64 -6.14
CA TYR A 58 -14.86 -4.93 -5.08
C TYR A 58 -15.62 -5.91 -4.18
N THR A 59 -15.34 -5.84 -2.88
CA THR A 59 -15.92 -6.71 -1.87
C THR A 59 -16.04 -5.98 -0.54
N THR A 60 -16.97 -6.42 0.30
CA THR A 60 -17.08 -5.99 1.69
C THR A 60 -16.33 -6.92 2.66
N LYS A 61 -15.60 -7.90 2.14
CA LYS A 61 -14.79 -8.80 2.96
C LYS A 61 -13.43 -8.15 3.22
N ALA A 62 -13.07 -8.01 4.49
CA ALA A 62 -11.73 -7.59 4.88
C ALA A 62 -10.68 -8.63 4.45
N PHE A 63 -9.59 -8.18 3.88
CA PHE A 63 -8.43 -9.02 3.58
C PHE A 63 -7.17 -8.18 3.42
N GLU A 64 -6.04 -8.83 3.63
CA GLU A 64 -4.72 -8.39 3.20
C GLU A 64 -3.93 -9.59 2.66
N THR A 65 -3.19 -9.38 1.61
CA THR A 65 -2.38 -10.42 0.98
C THR A 65 -1.05 -9.85 0.52
N TYR A 66 -0.02 -10.69 0.60
CA TYR A 66 1.34 -10.34 0.21
C TYR A 66 1.93 -11.47 -0.62
N SER A 67 2.42 -11.14 -1.81
CA SER A 67 3.13 -12.10 -2.65
C SER A 67 4.38 -12.63 -1.95
N ASP A 68 4.80 -13.83 -2.30
CA ASP A 68 6.11 -14.32 -1.90
C ASP A 68 7.22 -13.40 -2.42
N LEU A 69 8.33 -13.34 -1.69
CA LEU A 69 9.51 -12.64 -2.16
C LEU A 69 10.05 -13.34 -3.42
N ASP A 70 10.54 -12.56 -4.37
CA ASP A 70 11.19 -13.11 -5.54
C ASP A 70 12.57 -13.74 -5.22
N SER A 71 13.23 -14.30 -6.22
CA SER A 71 14.55 -14.95 -6.07
C SER A 71 15.67 -14.01 -5.57
N LEU A 72 15.44 -12.69 -5.65
CA LEU A 72 16.34 -11.66 -5.13
C LEU A 72 15.89 -11.11 -3.77
N GLY A 73 14.86 -11.69 -3.16
CA GLY A 73 14.30 -11.26 -1.89
C GLY A 73 13.51 -9.94 -1.97
N ARG A 74 13.01 -9.56 -3.16
CA ARG A 74 12.22 -8.34 -3.35
C ARG A 74 10.74 -8.63 -3.13
N CYS A 75 10.02 -7.66 -2.56
CA CYS A 75 8.57 -7.73 -2.42
C CYS A 75 7.88 -7.73 -3.79
N GLY A 76 6.82 -8.50 -3.90
CA GLY A 76 5.89 -8.47 -5.01
C GLY A 76 4.66 -7.61 -4.69
N ILE A 77 3.48 -8.10 -5.04
CA ILE A 77 2.21 -7.41 -4.81
C ILE A 77 1.86 -7.44 -3.32
N ALA A 78 1.54 -6.28 -2.77
CA ALA A 78 0.81 -6.13 -1.53
C ALA A 78 -0.60 -5.62 -1.90
N TYR A 79 -1.64 -6.31 -1.47
CA TYR A 79 -3.02 -6.05 -1.86
C TYR A 79 -3.96 -6.24 -0.68
N ALA A 80 -4.81 -5.26 -0.43
CA ALA A 80 -5.72 -5.30 0.70
C ALA A 80 -7.05 -4.63 0.40
N ASN A 81 -8.09 -5.03 1.14
CA ASN A 81 -9.34 -4.32 1.25
C ASN A 81 -9.41 -3.67 2.64
N ILE A 82 -8.89 -2.44 2.72
CA ILE A 82 -8.75 -1.69 3.97
C ILE A 82 -10.12 -1.33 4.52
N CYS A 83 -10.33 -1.64 5.79
CA CYS A 83 -11.52 -1.28 6.55
C CYS A 83 -11.20 -1.29 8.05
N LYS A 84 -12.10 -0.80 8.87
CA LYS A 84 -11.89 -0.73 10.33
C LYS A 84 -11.52 -2.04 11.00
N GLU A 85 -11.92 -3.18 10.41
CA GLU A 85 -11.66 -4.52 10.97
C GLU A 85 -10.16 -4.87 11.00
N ILE A 86 -9.39 -4.46 9.97
CA ILE A 86 -7.96 -4.79 9.86
C ILE A 86 -7.03 -3.64 10.27
N MET A 87 -7.57 -2.43 10.49
CA MET A 87 -6.78 -1.32 11.00
C MET A 87 -6.39 -1.56 12.46
N PRO A 88 -5.21 -1.10 12.90
CA PRO A 88 -4.81 -1.23 14.30
C PRO A 88 -5.79 -0.50 15.21
N SER A 89 -6.05 -1.06 16.38
CA SER A 89 -6.85 -0.40 17.40
C SER A 89 -6.10 0.82 18.00
N GLU A 90 -6.83 1.78 18.56
CA GLU A 90 -6.24 2.98 19.18
C GLU A 90 -5.21 2.68 20.27
N ASN A 91 -5.34 1.53 20.94
CA ASN A 91 -4.43 1.11 22.00
C ASN A 91 -3.28 0.23 21.51
N GLU A 92 -3.28 -0.16 20.24
CA GLU A 92 -2.27 -1.01 19.66
C GLU A 92 -1.00 -0.22 19.37
N LYS A 93 0.11 -0.63 19.97
CA LYS A 93 1.40 0.05 19.79
C LYS A 93 2.16 -0.60 18.65
N ARG A 94 2.60 0.22 17.72
CA ARG A 94 3.51 -0.20 16.66
C ARG A 94 4.78 -0.81 17.25
N GLY A 95 5.11 -2.02 16.83
CA GLY A 95 6.33 -2.73 17.24
C GLY A 95 7.56 -2.26 16.46
N ALA A 96 8.72 -2.79 16.85
CA ALA A 96 9.98 -2.55 16.13
C ALA A 96 10.01 -3.37 14.81
N ILE A 97 10.49 -2.74 13.75
CA ILE A 97 10.66 -3.35 12.42
C ILE A 97 12.12 -3.53 12.02
N SER A 98 13.05 -3.27 12.95
CA SER A 98 14.49 -3.30 12.69
C SER A 98 15.07 -4.68 12.39
N SER A 99 14.35 -5.75 12.79
CA SER A 99 14.70 -7.13 12.48
C SER A 99 14.60 -7.46 10.99
N VAL A 100 13.72 -6.79 10.26
CA VAL A 100 13.57 -6.96 8.82
C VAL A 100 14.61 -6.11 8.09
N LYS A 101 15.37 -6.75 7.21
CA LYS A 101 16.34 -6.10 6.31
C LYS A 101 15.89 -6.36 4.88
N PRO A 102 15.08 -5.50 4.28
CA PRO A 102 14.64 -5.68 2.90
C PRO A 102 15.83 -5.67 1.93
N THR A 103 15.66 -6.22 0.75
CA THR A 103 16.68 -6.19 -0.29
C THR A 103 17.21 -4.77 -0.51
N GLY A 104 18.53 -4.62 -0.60
CA GLY A 104 19.20 -3.34 -0.76
C GLY A 104 19.30 -2.52 0.53
N TRP A 105 18.91 -3.09 1.71
CA TRP A 105 19.01 -2.37 2.97
C TRP A 105 20.44 -1.95 3.29
N GLN A 106 20.61 -0.66 3.55
CA GLN A 106 21.85 -0.09 4.03
C GLN A 106 21.57 1.10 4.96
N THR A 107 22.54 1.42 5.78
CA THR A 107 22.47 2.60 6.64
C THR A 107 23.35 3.69 6.04
N ALA A 108 22.74 4.79 5.61
CA ALA A 108 23.43 5.97 5.11
C ALA A 108 22.92 7.21 5.85
N LYS A 109 23.85 8.01 6.37
CA LYS A 109 23.51 9.22 7.12
C LYS A 109 23.99 10.46 6.37
N TYR A 110 23.10 11.45 6.26
CA TYR A 110 23.37 12.75 5.66
C TYR A 110 22.81 13.87 6.58
N PRO A 111 23.55 14.20 7.68
CA PRO A 111 23.12 15.24 8.62
C PRO A 111 22.97 16.59 7.94
N GLY A 112 21.85 17.27 8.22
CA GLY A 112 21.54 18.58 7.62
C GLY A 112 21.05 18.56 6.18
N VAL A 113 21.03 17.39 5.53
CA VAL A 113 20.52 17.21 4.16
C VAL A 113 19.21 16.42 4.16
N VAL A 114 19.15 15.35 4.95
CA VAL A 114 17.95 14.51 5.08
C VAL A 114 17.35 14.73 6.46
N GLU A 115 16.06 15.02 6.52
CA GLU A 115 15.32 15.08 7.78
C GLU A 115 15.45 13.75 8.52
N GLY A 116 15.73 13.78 9.84
CA GLY A 116 16.04 12.57 10.62
C GLY A 116 17.40 11.93 10.30
N ASN A 117 18.18 12.53 9.43
CA ASN A 117 19.55 12.17 9.04
C ASN A 117 19.73 10.86 8.25
N TYR A 118 18.78 9.97 8.22
CA TYR A 118 18.90 8.68 7.53
C TYR A 118 18.24 8.72 6.15
N LEU A 119 19.04 8.43 5.09
CA LEU A 119 18.57 8.44 3.72
C LEU A 119 17.53 7.33 3.48
N TYR A 120 17.77 6.12 4.00
CA TYR A 120 16.92 4.98 3.75
C TYR A 120 16.01 4.66 4.93
N ASN A 121 14.78 4.33 4.60
CA ASN A 121 13.73 3.85 5.50
C ASN A 121 13.30 2.43 5.10
N ARG A 122 12.79 1.68 6.07
CA ARG A 122 11.93 0.53 5.80
C ARG A 122 10.54 1.06 5.53
N CYS A 123 10.15 1.06 4.26
CA CYS A 123 8.84 1.54 3.85
C CYS A 123 7.87 0.37 3.81
N HIS A 124 6.72 0.52 4.45
CA HIS A 124 5.63 -0.43 4.27
C HIS A 124 4.98 -0.20 2.89
N LEU A 125 4.66 -1.28 2.17
CA LEU A 125 3.83 -1.21 0.96
C LEU A 125 2.38 -0.90 1.33
N ILE A 126 1.85 -1.56 2.36
CA ILE A 126 0.60 -1.20 3.03
C ILE A 126 0.98 -0.66 4.40
N GLY A 127 0.69 0.61 4.66
CA GLY A 127 1.07 1.29 5.90
C GLY A 127 0.53 0.61 7.15
N TYR A 128 1.29 0.61 8.24
CA TYR A 128 0.86 0.04 9.52
C TYR A 128 -0.51 0.57 9.97
N GLN A 129 -0.77 1.85 9.78
CA GLN A 129 -2.05 2.48 10.14
C GLN A 129 -3.24 1.90 9.37
N LEU A 130 -3.01 1.23 8.23
CA LEU A 130 -4.07 0.72 7.35
C LEU A 130 -4.41 -0.75 7.63
N ALA A 131 -3.44 -1.57 8.03
CA ALA A 131 -3.65 -3.02 8.20
C ALA A 131 -3.00 -3.61 9.46
N GLY A 132 -2.41 -2.80 10.35
CA GLY A 132 -1.77 -3.30 11.57
C GLY A 132 -0.51 -4.16 11.34
N GLU A 133 -0.14 -4.43 10.10
CA GLU A 133 0.96 -5.31 9.74
C GLU A 133 2.31 -4.64 10.02
N ASN A 134 3.10 -5.21 10.90
CA ASN A 134 4.29 -4.52 11.42
C ASN A 134 5.60 -5.00 10.77
N ALA A 135 6.17 -6.10 11.21
CA ALA A 135 7.50 -6.59 10.82
C ALA A 135 7.42 -7.69 9.75
N ASN A 136 6.61 -7.49 8.73
CA ASN A 136 6.43 -8.43 7.63
C ASN A 136 7.45 -8.17 6.52
N ALA A 137 8.32 -9.14 6.24
CA ALA A 137 9.33 -9.02 5.18
C ALA A 137 8.72 -8.88 3.77
N LYS A 138 7.49 -9.36 3.55
CA LYS A 138 6.76 -9.24 2.28
C LYS A 138 6.07 -7.88 2.10
N ASN A 139 6.03 -7.07 3.16
CA ASN A 139 5.43 -5.73 3.17
C ASN A 139 6.44 -4.60 3.36
N LEU A 140 7.74 -4.92 3.52
CA LEU A 140 8.77 -3.92 3.79
C LEU A 140 9.78 -3.86 2.65
N ILE A 141 9.97 -2.66 2.11
CA ILE A 141 10.97 -2.38 1.09
C ILE A 141 12.01 -1.36 1.59
N THR A 142 13.18 -1.38 0.99
CA THR A 142 14.15 -0.28 1.16
C THR A 142 13.74 0.87 0.26
N GLY A 143 13.41 2.00 0.84
CA GLY A 143 13.12 3.23 0.11
C GLY A 143 13.83 4.43 0.70
N THR A 144 13.85 5.55 0.00
CA THR A 144 14.35 6.80 0.57
C THR A 144 13.35 7.35 1.58
N ARG A 145 13.83 8.14 2.54
CA ARG A 145 12.93 8.86 3.44
C ARG A 145 11.97 9.76 2.68
N TYR A 146 12.45 10.42 1.63
CA TYR A 146 11.63 11.27 0.76
C TYR A 146 10.47 10.47 0.12
N MET A 147 10.76 9.31 -0.46
CA MET A 147 9.71 8.44 -1.01
C MET A 147 8.71 8.02 0.07
N ASN A 148 9.21 7.63 1.25
CA ASN A 148 8.35 7.16 2.33
C ASN A 148 7.43 8.25 2.88
N VAL A 149 7.97 9.45 3.12
CA VAL A 149 7.26 10.52 3.86
C VAL A 149 6.50 11.45 2.93
N GLU A 150 7.11 11.81 1.78
CA GLU A 150 6.50 12.74 0.83
C GLU A 150 5.72 12.02 -0.29
N GLY A 151 6.17 10.79 -0.65
CA GLY A 151 5.54 10.02 -1.72
C GLY A 151 4.42 9.11 -1.26
N MET A 152 4.63 8.33 -0.19
CA MET A 152 3.70 7.28 0.25
C MET A 152 2.74 7.75 1.35
N LEU A 153 3.27 8.29 2.44
CA LEU A 153 2.49 8.68 3.63
C LEU A 153 1.27 9.57 3.34
N PRO A 154 1.29 10.54 2.42
CA PRO A 154 0.10 11.35 2.14
C PRO A 154 -1.09 10.55 1.61
N PHE A 155 -0.83 9.46 0.89
CA PHE A 155 -1.88 8.57 0.38
C PHE A 155 -2.38 7.62 1.45
N GLU A 156 -1.48 7.08 2.27
CA GLU A 156 -1.85 6.29 3.44
C GLU A 156 -2.77 7.10 4.37
N ASN A 157 -2.42 8.35 4.67
CA ASN A 157 -3.22 9.24 5.49
C ASN A 157 -4.61 9.51 4.89
N LYS A 158 -4.70 9.66 3.56
CA LYS A 158 -6.02 9.85 2.88
C LYS A 158 -6.91 8.63 3.04
N VAL A 159 -6.36 7.42 2.95
CA VAL A 159 -7.14 6.19 3.15
C VAL A 159 -7.57 6.07 4.60
N ASP A 160 -6.66 6.29 5.55
CA ASP A 160 -6.92 6.28 6.99
C ASP A 160 -8.06 7.25 7.35
N GLU A 161 -7.93 8.53 6.98
CA GLU A 161 -8.95 9.54 7.20
C GLU A 161 -10.31 9.22 6.54
N TYR A 162 -10.27 8.60 5.36
CA TYR A 162 -11.49 8.20 4.66
C TYR A 162 -12.24 7.12 5.43
N ILE A 163 -11.54 6.08 5.88
CA ILE A 163 -12.15 5.01 6.67
C ILE A 163 -12.62 5.53 8.03
N ASP A 164 -11.88 6.43 8.67
CA ASP A 164 -12.30 7.05 9.93
C ASP A 164 -13.61 7.82 9.80
N LYS A 165 -13.77 8.56 8.73
CA LYS A 165 -15.01 9.29 8.42
C LYS A 165 -16.14 8.38 7.94
N ASN A 166 -15.80 7.20 7.40
CA ASN A 166 -16.74 6.25 6.80
C ASN A 166 -16.47 4.82 7.31
N PRO A 167 -16.70 4.51 8.59
CA PRO A 167 -16.21 3.28 9.23
C PRO A 167 -16.87 1.99 8.73
N LYS A 168 -17.89 2.09 7.88
CA LYS A 168 -18.56 0.95 7.23
C LYS A 168 -18.06 0.71 5.79
N ASN A 169 -17.22 1.61 5.29
CA ASN A 169 -16.71 1.54 3.93
C ASN A 169 -15.41 0.75 3.86
N HIS A 170 -15.04 0.39 2.65
CA HIS A 170 -13.83 -0.35 2.32
C HIS A 170 -13.06 0.40 1.24
N VAL A 171 -11.74 0.24 1.22
CA VAL A 171 -10.86 0.79 0.19
C VAL A 171 -9.95 -0.32 -0.32
N LEU A 172 -10.01 -0.63 -1.61
CA LEU A 172 -9.02 -1.46 -2.27
C LEU A 172 -7.70 -0.70 -2.39
N TYR A 173 -6.64 -1.31 -1.94
CA TYR A 173 -5.31 -0.70 -1.80
C TYR A 173 -4.21 -1.60 -2.34
#